data_e9a66db8467c414cfc7b811eea065394
#
_entry.id   e9a66db8467c414cfc7b811eea065394
#
_cell.length_a   1.000
_cell.length_b   1.000
_cell.length_c   1.000
_cell.angle_alpha   90.00
_cell.angle_beta   90.00
_cell.angle_gamma   90.00
#
_symmetry.space_group_name_H-M   'P 1'
#
loop_
_entity.id
_entity.type
_entity.pdbx_description
1 polymer ?
#
loop_
_entity_poly.entity_id
_entity_poly.type
_entity_poly.pdbx_seq_one_letter_code
_entity_poly.pdbx_strand_id
1 'polypeptide(L)' 'NNLEELRKSAGLTQQELSDQADVSRKSINAIENGIYVPSTVLALRIAKILDCSVEDIFTLP' A
#
# COMPACT_ATOMS: atom_id res chain seq x y z
N ASN A 1 -3.27 -3.67 8.73
CA ASN A 1 -3.95 -2.84 7.72
C ASN A 1 -4.48 -3.71 6.59
N ASN A 2 -5.19 -3.12 5.65
CA ASN A 2 -5.85 -3.83 4.56
C ASN A 2 -5.08 -3.77 3.23
N LEU A 3 -3.82 -3.37 3.25
CA LEU A 3 -3.07 -3.16 2.01
C LEU A 3 -2.94 -4.44 1.19
N GLU A 4 -2.60 -5.55 1.82
CA GLU A 4 -2.44 -6.81 1.10
C GLU A 4 -3.73 -7.23 0.40
N GLU A 5 -4.86 -7.15 1.11
CA GLU A 5 -6.17 -7.52 0.54
C GLU A 5 -6.55 -6.63 -0.64
N LEU A 6 -6.38 -5.32 -0.48
CA LEU A 6 -6.71 -4.37 -1.54
C LEU A 6 -5.80 -4.52 -2.75
N ARG A 7 -4.52 -4.78 -2.50
CA ARG A 7 -3.56 -5.04 -3.57
C ARG A 7 -3.94 -6.28 -4.37
N LYS A 8 -4.26 -7.37 -3.68
CA LYS A 8 -4.66 -8.63 -4.33
C LYS A 8 -5.96 -8.46 -5.10
N SER A 9 -6.92 -7.74 -4.53
CA SER A 9 -8.18 -7.43 -5.22
C SER A 9 -7.97 -6.62 -6.49
N ALA A 10 -6.94 -5.78 -6.52
CA ALA A 10 -6.57 -5.01 -7.70
C ALA A 10 -5.75 -5.84 -8.71
N GLY A 11 -5.43 -7.08 -8.39
CA GLY A 11 -4.66 -7.96 -9.27
C GLY A 11 -3.17 -7.64 -9.34
N LEU A 12 -2.63 -6.98 -8.33
CA LEU A 12 -1.23 -6.55 -8.32
C LEU A 12 -0.38 -7.41 -7.40
N THR A 13 0.84 -7.73 -7.86
CA THR A 13 1.87 -8.29 -6.99
C THR A 13 2.49 -7.17 -6.14
N GLN A 14 3.23 -7.54 -5.10
CA GLN A 14 3.99 -6.55 -4.31
C GLN A 14 4.97 -5.78 -5.22
N GLN A 15 5.62 -6.47 -6.14
CA GLN A 15 6.56 -5.83 -7.06
C GLN A 15 5.85 -4.82 -7.98
N GLU A 16 4.71 -5.21 -8.53
CA GLU A 16 3.94 -4.32 -9.39
C GLU A 16 3.48 -3.07 -8.67
N LEU A 17 2.98 -3.23 -7.44
CA LEU A 17 2.57 -2.07 -6.64
C LEU A 17 3.77 -1.19 -6.29
N SER A 18 4.90 -1.79 -5.93
CA SER A 18 6.11 -1.02 -5.59
C SER A 18 6.61 -0.23 -6.79
N ASP A 19 6.58 -0.83 -7.98
CA ASP A 19 6.99 -0.13 -9.20
C ASP A 19 6.09 1.08 -9.49
N GLN A 20 4.79 0.91 -9.35
CA GLN A 20 3.83 1.99 -9.58
C GLN A 20 3.91 3.08 -8.51
N ALA A 21 4.22 2.71 -7.28
CA ALA A 21 4.34 3.64 -6.16
C ALA A 21 5.73 4.27 -6.05
N ASP A 22 6.66 3.84 -6.89
CA ASP A 22 8.06 4.32 -6.90
C ASP A 22 8.76 4.11 -5.56
N VAL A 23 8.59 2.92 -5.01
CA VAL A 23 9.27 2.49 -3.78
C VAL A 23 9.77 1.06 -3.96
N SER A 24 10.59 0.58 -3.03
CA SER A 24 11.08 -0.79 -3.09
C SER A 24 9.97 -1.79 -2.71
N ARG A 25 10.07 -2.99 -3.24
CA ARG A 25 9.20 -4.10 -2.85
C ARG A 25 9.28 -4.35 -1.33
N LYS A 26 10.48 -4.18 -0.76
CA LYS A 26 10.73 -4.32 0.66
C LYS A 26 9.85 -3.37 1.49
N SER A 27 9.69 -2.13 1.01
CA SER A 27 8.84 -1.14 1.66
C SER A 27 7.38 -1.58 1.63
N ILE A 28 6.88 -2.07 0.50
CA ILE A 28 5.50 -2.56 0.39
C ILE A 28 5.30 -3.73 1.35
N ASN A 29 6.22 -4.69 1.37
CA ASN A 29 6.15 -5.83 2.27
C ASN A 29 6.11 -5.39 3.73
N ALA A 30 6.97 -4.45 4.12
CA ALA A 30 7.02 -3.94 5.50
C ALA A 30 5.73 -3.22 5.89
N ILE A 31 5.12 -2.47 4.96
CA ILE A 31 3.84 -1.80 5.21
C ILE A 31 2.74 -2.85 5.43
N GLU A 32 2.68 -3.86 4.56
CA GLU A 32 1.67 -4.92 4.66
C GLU A 32 1.76 -5.67 5.99
N ASN A 33 2.96 -5.82 6.52
CA ASN A 33 3.20 -6.52 7.78
C ASN A 33 3.11 -5.61 9.02
N GLY A 34 2.78 -4.33 8.84
CA GLY A 34 2.62 -3.40 9.96
C GLY A 34 3.93 -2.95 10.59
N ILE A 35 5.07 -3.21 9.95
CA ILE A 35 6.40 -2.86 10.47
C ILE A 35 6.77 -1.42 10.11
N TYR A 36 6.28 -0.93 9.00
CA TYR A 36 6.60 0.39 8.47
C TYR A 36 5.34 1.18 8.20
N VAL A 37 5.29 2.41 8.72
CA VAL A 37 4.19 3.34 8.46
C VAL A 37 4.62 4.26 7.31
N PRO A 38 3.91 4.28 6.18
CA PRO A 38 4.32 5.10 5.04
C PRO A 38 4.14 6.59 5.35
N SER A 39 4.91 7.41 4.64
CA SER A 39 4.71 8.86 4.65
C SER A 39 3.31 9.18 4.08
N THR A 40 2.83 10.38 4.37
CA THR A 40 1.54 10.84 3.83
C THR A 40 1.53 10.78 2.31
N VAL A 41 2.61 11.21 1.67
CA VAL A 41 2.71 11.19 0.20
C VAL A 41 2.62 9.77 -0.33
N LEU A 42 3.35 8.83 0.28
CA LEU A 42 3.33 7.44 -0.16
C LEU A 42 1.95 6.81 0.07
N ALA A 43 1.32 7.08 1.21
CA ALA A 43 -0.01 6.57 1.51
C ALA A 43 -1.04 7.05 0.48
N LEU A 44 -1.01 8.33 0.13
CA LEU A 44 -1.90 8.90 -0.89
C LEU A 44 -1.64 8.30 -2.27
N ARG A 45 -0.38 8.07 -2.61
CA ARG A 45 0.00 7.47 -3.88
C ARG A 45 -0.51 6.04 -4.01
N ILE A 46 -0.34 5.25 -2.95
CA ILE A 46 -0.84 3.86 -2.91
C ILE A 46 -2.37 3.85 -3.04
N ALA A 47 -3.05 4.70 -2.30
CA ALA A 47 -4.51 4.79 -2.35
C ALA A 47 -5.00 5.12 -3.77
N LYS A 48 -4.31 6.03 -4.45
CA LYS A 48 -4.64 6.39 -5.83
C LYS A 48 -4.46 5.22 -6.79
N ILE A 49 -3.35 4.47 -6.64
CA ILE A 49 -3.07 3.29 -7.48
C ILE A 49 -4.17 2.25 -7.29
N LEU A 50 -4.61 2.03 -6.05
CA LEU A 50 -5.60 1.02 -5.71
C LEU A 50 -7.04 1.52 -5.86
N ASP A 51 -7.23 2.77 -6.27
CA ASP A 51 -8.54 3.40 -6.46
C ASP A 51 -9.40 3.30 -5.19
N CYS A 52 -8.81 3.68 -4.06
CA CYS A 52 -9.48 3.67 -2.77
C CYS A 52 -9.03 4.87 -1.94
N SER A 53 -9.58 5.04 -0.74
CA SER A 53 -9.14 6.08 0.18
C SER A 53 -8.02 5.55 1.09
N VAL A 54 -7.25 6.46 1.68
CA VAL A 54 -6.23 6.08 2.66
C VAL A 54 -6.88 5.35 3.85
N GLU A 55 -8.09 5.76 4.24
CA GLU A 55 -8.81 5.15 5.36
C GLU A 55 -9.29 3.73 5.05
N ASP A 56 -9.42 3.36 3.78
CA ASP A 56 -9.71 1.98 3.39
C ASP A 56 -8.51 1.07 3.66
N ILE A 57 -7.31 1.62 3.60
CA ILE A 57 -6.06 0.87 3.79
C ILE A 57 -5.63 0.87 5.25
N PHE A 58 -5.62 2.05 5.87
CA PHE A 58 -5.10 2.26 7.22
C PHE A 58 -6.21 2.75 8.14
N THR A 59 -6.34 2.11 9.32
CA THR A 59 -7.32 2.51 10.32
C THR A 59 -6.58 2.83 11.61
N LEU A 60 -7.16 3.77 12.37
CA LEU A 60 -6.66 4.06 13.72
C LEU A 60 -7.06 2.91 14.65
N PRO A 61 -6.21 2.59 15.64
CA PRO A 61 -6.53 1.58 16.63
C PRO A 61 -7.68 2.00 17.54
#